data_ca06ed60ee7cb2edae1c5e914b5b5add
#
_entry.id   ca06ed60ee7cb2edae1c5e914b5b5add
#
_cell.length_a   1.000
_cell.length_b   1.000
_cell.length_c   1.000
_cell.angle_alpha   90.00
_cell.angle_beta   90.00
_cell.angle_gamma   90.00
#
_symmetry.space_group_name_H-M   'P 1'
#
loop_
_entity.id
_entity.type
_entity.pdbx_description
1 polymer ?
#
loop_
_entity_poly.entity_id
_entity_poly.type
_entity_poly.pdbx_seq_one_letter_code
_entity_poly.pdbx_strand_id
1 'polypeptide(L)'
;LNNRATRKIQSSITRDMRLTMALTAMMLAGSTWTSAAVGASASSAACTNEADFQAGTVVDYESRDNLSSLTSRSKTETLGRKDFAGAQPVASLHTTFINNSPVFLTTTYAQIKYGQLIRYGDQHSAGASLTTTLYTPPPATPLDLQPGQTVSIRYKSQASSGGVTVGFEVTEKLTYHGRETIKTPLGTFETCRFTNEISSGPASGEQPKQKVVVQNWFPVEGPYRGQSIRSVGPSGTQGQERIVEVVKMRYETRAN
;
A
#
# COMPACT_ATOMS: atom_id res chain seq x y z
N LEU A 1 1.30 33.06 43.85
CA LEU A 1 0.20 33.99 44.19
C LEU A 1 -0.79 34.06 43.03
N ASN A 2 -2.02 33.58 43.38
CA ASN A 2 -3.35 33.88 42.83
C ASN A 2 -3.65 33.45 41.37
N ASN A 3 -4.45 32.44 41.13
CA ASN A 3 -5.86 32.15 41.49
C ASN A 3 -6.92 32.92 40.67
N ARG A 4 -7.85 32.09 40.07
CA ARG A 4 -9.24 32.41 39.63
C ARG A 4 -9.37 33.10 38.26
N ALA A 5 -10.19 32.60 37.33
CA ALA A 5 -11.60 32.30 37.49
C ALA A 5 -12.17 31.38 36.40
N THR A 6 -12.81 30.37 36.88
CA THR A 6 -13.89 29.57 36.27
C THR A 6 -15.16 30.40 36.18
N ARG A 7 -15.96 30.26 35.10
CA ARG A 7 -17.45 30.29 35.09
C ARG A 7 -17.93 30.19 33.63
N LYS A 8 -18.55 29.06 33.28
CA LYS A 8 -20.00 28.82 33.25
C LYS A 8 -20.77 29.85 32.44
N ILE A 9 -21.25 29.45 31.25
CA ILE A 9 -22.62 29.82 30.84
C ILE A 9 -23.25 28.57 30.22
N GLN A 10 -24.21 28.07 30.95
CA GLN A 10 -25.21 27.06 30.60
C GLN A 10 -26.56 27.78 30.65
N SER A 11 -27.41 27.52 29.72
CA SER A 11 -28.87 27.62 29.75
C SER A 11 -29.38 27.98 28.37
N SER A 12 -30.04 27.08 27.74
CA SER A 12 -31.47 26.74 27.80
C SER A 12 -32.29 27.67 26.92
N ILE A 13 -33.00 27.08 25.99
CA ILE A 13 -34.43 27.41 25.77
C ILE A 13 -35.04 26.21 25.02
N THR A 14 -35.92 25.55 25.73
CA THR A 14 -36.97 24.65 25.29
C THR A 14 -38.22 25.44 24.96
N ARG A 15 -39.11 24.80 24.17
CA ARG A 15 -40.53 25.13 23.89
C ARG A 15 -40.76 25.92 22.60
N ASP A 16 -41.71 25.58 21.75
CA ASP A 16 -43.01 24.92 21.91
C ASP A 16 -43.52 24.34 20.58
N MET A 17 -44.05 23.22 20.65
CA MET A 17 -45.10 22.46 20.04
C MET A 17 -46.33 23.26 19.56
N ARG A 18 -46.81 22.99 18.35
CA ARG A 18 -48.25 22.77 17.98
C ARG A 18 -48.35 22.47 16.49
N LEU A 19 -48.55 21.26 16.15
CA LEU A 19 -49.74 20.56 15.69
C LEU A 19 -50.67 21.38 14.78
N THR A 20 -50.65 21.09 13.48
CA THR A 20 -51.83 21.24 12.62
C THR A 20 -51.86 20.09 11.60
N MET A 21 -52.81 19.19 11.75
CA MET A 21 -53.23 18.19 10.75
C MET A 21 -53.88 18.90 9.57
N ALA A 22 -53.49 18.55 8.36
CA ALA A 22 -54.33 18.65 7.18
C ALA A 22 -54.11 17.40 6.33
N LEU A 23 -55.10 16.53 6.32
CA LEU A 23 -55.29 15.45 5.35
C LEU A 23 -55.50 16.06 3.97
N THR A 24 -54.75 15.61 2.95
CA THR A 24 -55.23 15.62 1.56
C THR A 24 -54.59 14.47 0.79
N ALA A 25 -55.42 13.59 0.37
CA ALA A 25 -55.48 12.58 -0.68
C ALA A 25 -54.25 12.28 -1.54
N MET A 26 -53.92 10.99 -1.53
CA MET A 26 -53.52 10.07 -2.64
C MET A 26 -53.22 10.70 -3.98
N MET A 27 -51.94 10.56 -4.39
CA MET A 27 -51.58 10.13 -5.75
C MET A 27 -50.53 9.04 -5.63
N LEU A 28 -50.89 7.82 -6.05
CA LEU A 28 -50.01 6.71 -6.32
C LEU A 28 -49.14 7.08 -7.54
N ALA A 29 -48.02 7.73 -7.32
CA ALA A 29 -46.92 7.75 -8.27
C ALA A 29 -46.06 6.53 -7.97
N GLY A 30 -46.17 5.49 -8.81
CA GLY A 30 -45.31 4.33 -8.80
C GLY A 30 -43.85 4.77 -8.98
N SER A 31 -43.17 5.00 -7.88
CA SER A 31 -41.70 5.09 -7.88
C SER A 31 -41.18 3.68 -8.18
N THR A 32 -40.86 3.45 -9.45
CA THR A 32 -39.94 2.36 -9.83
C THR A 32 -38.67 2.63 -9.07
N TRP A 33 -38.49 1.91 -7.98
CA TRP A 33 -37.20 1.77 -7.34
C TRP A 33 -36.30 1.05 -8.36
N THR A 34 -35.61 1.82 -9.18
CA THR A 34 -34.43 1.30 -9.84
C THR A 34 -33.48 0.93 -8.70
N SER A 35 -33.51 -0.33 -8.31
CA SER A 35 -32.42 -0.94 -7.57
C SER A 35 -31.18 -0.66 -8.42
N ALA A 36 -30.43 0.39 -8.04
CA ALA A 36 -29.05 0.50 -8.49
C ALA A 36 -28.45 -0.84 -8.10
N ALA A 37 -28.18 -1.68 -9.09
CA ALA A 37 -27.37 -2.85 -8.89
C ALA A 37 -26.11 -2.32 -8.24
N VAL A 38 -25.94 -2.57 -6.94
CA VAL A 38 -24.67 -2.42 -6.27
C VAL A 38 -23.79 -3.38 -7.03
N GLY A 39 -23.10 -2.84 -8.06
CA GLY A 39 -22.20 -3.61 -8.91
C GLY A 39 -21.29 -4.36 -7.97
N ALA A 40 -21.23 -5.66 -8.13
CA ALA A 40 -20.36 -6.51 -7.35
C ALA A 40 -19.00 -5.83 -7.34
N SER A 41 -18.61 -5.32 -6.19
CA SER A 41 -17.41 -4.52 -6.03
C SER A 41 -16.25 -5.41 -6.45
N ALA A 42 -15.62 -5.04 -7.56
CA ALA A 42 -14.68 -5.89 -8.25
C ALA A 42 -13.50 -6.26 -7.35
N SER A 43 -13.09 -7.52 -7.40
CA SER A 43 -11.96 -8.05 -6.63
C SER A 43 -10.67 -7.29 -6.92
N SER A 44 -9.68 -7.47 -6.07
CA SER A 44 -8.35 -6.85 -6.22
C SER A 44 -7.51 -7.39 -7.38
N ALA A 45 -7.98 -8.40 -8.12
CA ALA A 45 -7.23 -9.01 -9.22
C ALA A 45 -6.80 -8.01 -10.31
N ALA A 46 -7.64 -6.99 -10.60
CA ALA A 46 -7.30 -5.95 -11.57
C ALA A 46 -6.14 -5.05 -11.12
N CYS A 47 -5.80 -5.05 -9.83
CA CYS A 47 -4.78 -4.20 -9.23
C CYS A 47 -3.37 -4.80 -9.28
N THR A 48 -3.24 -5.93 -9.94
CA THR A 48 -1.95 -6.58 -10.20
C THR A 48 -1.70 -6.57 -11.70
N ASN A 49 -0.50 -6.20 -12.09
CA ASN A 49 -0.04 -6.27 -13.46
C ASN A 49 0.99 -7.41 -13.60
N GLU A 50 0.60 -8.47 -14.29
CA GLU A 50 1.49 -9.63 -14.49
C GLU A 50 2.72 -9.28 -15.35
N ALA A 51 2.64 -8.21 -16.15
CA ALA A 51 3.76 -7.71 -16.93
C ALA A 51 4.93 -7.23 -16.03
N ASP A 52 4.66 -6.84 -14.77
CA ASP A 52 5.69 -6.47 -13.81
C ASP A 52 6.66 -7.63 -13.48
N PHE A 53 6.23 -8.88 -13.77
CA PHE A 53 7.02 -10.10 -13.56
C PHE A 53 7.68 -10.61 -14.86
N GLN A 54 7.59 -9.86 -15.95
CA GLN A 54 8.24 -10.20 -17.22
C GLN A 54 9.64 -9.54 -17.29
N ALA A 55 10.64 -10.33 -17.67
CA ALA A 55 12.02 -9.84 -17.82
C ALA A 55 12.08 -8.68 -18.82
N GLY A 56 12.76 -7.60 -18.42
CA GLY A 56 12.90 -6.39 -19.23
C GLY A 56 11.79 -5.37 -19.04
N THR A 57 10.79 -5.61 -18.18
CA THR A 57 9.87 -4.56 -17.74
C THR A 57 10.60 -3.53 -16.91
N VAL A 58 10.40 -2.25 -17.24
CA VAL A 58 11.02 -1.10 -16.57
C VAL A 58 9.95 -0.12 -16.13
N VAL A 59 10.00 0.27 -14.86
CA VAL A 59 9.18 1.34 -14.29
C VAL A 59 10.13 2.40 -13.74
N ASP A 60 10.12 3.60 -14.30
CA ASP A 60 10.94 4.75 -13.88
C ASP A 60 9.99 5.86 -13.44
N TYR A 61 10.09 6.30 -12.19
CA TYR A 61 9.16 7.28 -11.65
C TYR A 61 9.83 8.29 -10.73
N GLU A 62 9.23 9.46 -10.69
CA GLU A 62 9.53 10.54 -9.76
C GLU A 62 8.37 10.67 -8.78
N SER A 63 8.68 10.79 -7.50
CA SER A 63 7.68 10.97 -6.44
C SER A 63 8.04 12.14 -5.53
N ARG A 64 7.01 12.75 -4.96
CA ARG A 64 7.12 13.84 -4.00
C ARG A 64 6.30 13.51 -2.77
N ASP A 65 6.83 13.81 -1.60
CA ASP A 65 6.07 13.72 -0.36
C ASP A 65 5.58 15.11 0.11
N ASN A 66 4.58 15.11 1.00
CA ASN A 66 3.98 16.33 1.53
C ASN A 66 4.85 17.03 2.59
N LEU A 67 5.90 16.38 3.08
CA LEU A 67 6.77 16.90 4.14
C LEU A 67 8.07 17.48 3.60
N SER A 68 8.37 17.19 2.34
CA SER A 68 9.59 17.62 1.66
C SER A 68 9.25 18.28 0.33
N SER A 69 9.98 19.32 -0.03
CA SER A 69 9.94 19.90 -1.38
C SER A 69 10.76 19.08 -2.39
N LEU A 70 11.48 18.07 -1.92
CA LEU A 70 12.38 17.27 -2.76
C LEU A 70 11.58 16.23 -3.53
N THR A 71 11.94 16.06 -4.79
CA THR A 71 11.48 14.96 -5.62
C THR A 71 12.50 13.83 -5.55
N SER A 72 12.04 12.62 -5.24
CA SER A 72 12.87 11.42 -5.32
C SER A 72 12.59 10.69 -6.63
N ARG A 73 13.63 10.14 -7.25
CA ARG A 73 13.51 9.29 -8.43
C ARG A 73 13.83 7.85 -8.06
N SER A 74 13.04 6.95 -8.61
CA SER A 74 13.26 5.51 -8.47
C SER A 74 13.04 4.80 -9.81
N LYS A 75 13.79 3.72 -10.03
CA LYS A 75 13.65 2.85 -11.18
C LYS A 75 13.53 1.40 -10.70
N THR A 76 12.56 0.68 -11.22
CA THR A 76 12.44 -0.78 -11.05
C THR A 76 12.68 -1.43 -12.41
N GLU A 77 13.53 -2.47 -12.45
CA GLU A 77 13.81 -3.26 -13.63
C GLU A 77 13.66 -4.75 -13.31
N THR A 78 12.79 -5.43 -14.05
CA THR A 78 12.58 -6.87 -13.87
C THR A 78 13.65 -7.65 -14.64
N LEU A 79 14.49 -8.37 -13.89
CA LEU A 79 15.65 -9.09 -14.40
C LEU A 79 15.33 -10.51 -14.88
N GLY A 80 14.10 -10.99 -14.63
CA GLY A 80 13.68 -12.35 -14.88
C GLY A 80 14.01 -13.31 -13.73
N ARG A 81 13.93 -14.63 -14.00
CA ARG A 81 14.12 -15.66 -12.99
C ARG A 81 15.57 -15.76 -12.53
N LYS A 82 15.76 -15.90 -11.22
CA LYS A 82 17.08 -16.07 -10.58
C LYS A 82 16.96 -17.11 -9.45
N ASP A 83 18.03 -17.84 -9.22
CA ASP A 83 18.10 -18.74 -8.07
C ASP A 83 18.15 -17.93 -6.78
N PHE A 84 17.21 -18.19 -5.88
CA PHE A 84 17.15 -17.55 -4.57
C PHE A 84 16.38 -18.43 -3.58
N ALA A 85 16.95 -18.68 -2.42
CA ALA A 85 16.34 -19.48 -1.34
C ALA A 85 15.82 -20.87 -1.78
N GLY A 86 16.53 -21.55 -2.69
CA GLY A 86 16.13 -22.88 -3.22
C GLY A 86 14.97 -22.87 -4.21
N ALA A 87 14.58 -21.68 -4.71
CA ALA A 87 13.56 -21.49 -5.73
C ALA A 87 14.10 -20.64 -6.89
N GLN A 88 13.30 -20.48 -7.94
CA GLN A 88 13.59 -19.61 -9.09
C GLN A 88 12.54 -18.51 -9.24
N PRO A 89 12.42 -17.59 -8.25
CA PRO A 89 11.53 -16.45 -8.37
C PRO A 89 11.98 -15.47 -9.43
N VAL A 90 11.12 -14.53 -9.77
CA VAL A 90 11.47 -13.37 -10.57
C VAL A 90 12.22 -12.37 -9.68
N ALA A 91 13.37 -11.91 -10.15
CA ALA A 91 14.16 -10.86 -9.52
C ALA A 91 13.78 -9.50 -10.14
N SER A 92 13.53 -8.51 -9.30
CA SER A 92 13.26 -7.12 -9.71
C SER A 92 14.21 -6.18 -8.96
N LEU A 93 15.04 -5.46 -9.69
CA LEU A 93 15.99 -4.48 -9.15
C LEU A 93 15.32 -3.12 -9.02
N HIS A 94 15.18 -2.66 -7.80
CA HIS A 94 14.75 -1.32 -7.47
C HIS A 94 15.96 -0.43 -7.14
N THR A 95 16.10 0.69 -7.84
CA THR A 95 17.16 1.67 -7.65
C THR A 95 16.57 3.00 -7.23
N THR A 96 17.00 3.54 -6.10
CA THR A 96 16.67 4.90 -5.65
C THR A 96 17.82 5.84 -5.98
N PHE A 97 17.49 7.03 -6.48
CA PHE A 97 18.47 8.03 -6.89
C PHE A 97 18.38 9.29 -6.01
N ILE A 98 19.53 9.83 -5.65
CA ILE A 98 19.69 11.18 -5.09
C ILE A 98 20.60 11.96 -6.03
N ASN A 99 20.16 13.10 -6.52
CA ASN A 99 20.90 13.91 -7.50
C ASN A 99 21.38 13.08 -8.71
N ASN A 100 20.51 12.23 -9.25
CA ASN A 100 20.79 11.29 -10.34
C ASN A 100 21.87 10.23 -10.08
N SER A 101 22.41 10.15 -8.87
CA SER A 101 23.32 9.10 -8.45
C SER A 101 22.54 7.97 -7.75
N PRO A 102 22.76 6.69 -8.11
CA PRO A 102 22.14 5.58 -7.42
C PRO A 102 22.71 5.47 -6.00
N VAL A 103 21.81 5.44 -5.01
CA VAL A 103 22.22 5.39 -3.59
C VAL A 103 21.79 4.11 -2.89
N PHE A 104 20.64 3.57 -3.25
CA PHE A 104 20.13 2.32 -2.70
C PHE A 104 19.69 1.41 -3.84
N LEU A 105 20.15 0.18 -3.79
CA LEU A 105 19.75 -0.88 -4.69
C LEU A 105 19.11 -2.00 -3.88
N THR A 106 17.89 -2.36 -4.25
CA THR A 106 17.17 -3.47 -3.63
C THR A 106 16.74 -4.44 -4.73
N THR A 107 17.20 -5.68 -4.66
CA THR A 107 16.66 -6.74 -5.51
C THR A 107 15.63 -7.52 -4.72
N THR A 108 14.38 -7.51 -5.16
CA THR A 108 13.30 -8.31 -4.58
C THR A 108 13.13 -9.60 -5.36
N TYR A 109 12.78 -10.68 -4.65
CA TYR A 109 12.59 -12.02 -5.21
C TYR A 109 11.15 -12.47 -4.96
N ALA A 110 10.32 -12.44 -5.98
CA ALA A 110 8.92 -12.77 -5.88
C ALA A 110 8.40 -13.48 -7.14
N GLN A 111 7.25 -14.15 -7.05
CA GLN A 111 6.57 -14.71 -8.21
C GLN A 111 5.07 -14.73 -7.99
N ILE A 112 4.32 -14.66 -9.08
CA ILE A 112 2.90 -14.97 -9.08
C ILE A 112 2.76 -16.47 -9.37
N LYS A 113 2.07 -17.19 -8.47
CA LYS A 113 1.78 -18.61 -8.61
C LYS A 113 0.48 -18.96 -7.90
N TYR A 114 -0.38 -19.73 -8.56
CA TYR A 114 -1.68 -20.15 -8.01
C TYR A 114 -2.58 -19.01 -7.51
N GLY A 115 -2.62 -17.89 -8.24
CA GLY A 115 -3.40 -16.71 -7.85
C GLY A 115 -2.86 -15.97 -6.63
N GLN A 116 -1.60 -16.20 -6.27
CA GLN A 116 -0.94 -15.58 -5.12
C GLN A 116 0.38 -14.90 -5.53
N LEU A 117 0.69 -13.80 -4.88
CA LEU A 117 2.03 -13.21 -4.89
C LEU A 117 2.84 -13.83 -3.76
N ILE A 118 3.87 -14.60 -4.11
CA ILE A 118 4.78 -15.27 -3.17
C ILE A 118 6.09 -14.51 -3.14
N ARG A 119 6.52 -14.05 -1.95
CA ARG A 119 7.77 -13.31 -1.75
C ARG A 119 8.79 -14.19 -1.03
N TYR A 120 9.99 -14.29 -1.56
CA TYR A 120 11.06 -15.14 -1.01
C TYR A 120 12.05 -14.36 -0.16
N GLY A 121 12.22 -13.08 -0.43
CA GLY A 121 13.15 -12.20 0.26
C GLY A 121 13.65 -11.07 -0.61
N ASP A 122 14.73 -10.46 -0.18
CA ASP A 122 15.38 -9.36 -0.88
C ASP A 122 16.89 -9.29 -0.61
N GLN A 123 17.56 -8.50 -1.43
CA GLN A 123 18.97 -8.14 -1.26
C GLN A 123 19.09 -6.62 -1.33
N HIS A 124 19.65 -6.02 -0.30
CA HIS A 124 19.95 -4.59 -0.25
C HIS A 124 21.43 -4.35 -0.42
N SER A 125 21.80 -3.43 -1.30
CA SER A 125 23.16 -2.96 -1.46
C SER A 125 23.23 -1.46 -1.20
N ALA A 126 24.12 -1.06 -0.30
CA ALA A 126 24.47 0.31 -0.01
C ALA A 126 25.99 0.44 0.05
N GLY A 127 26.57 1.00 -0.99
CA GLY A 127 28.04 0.99 -1.19
C GLY A 127 28.59 -0.43 -1.28
N ALA A 128 29.57 -0.77 -0.44
CA ALA A 128 30.19 -2.10 -0.39
C ALA A 128 29.41 -3.14 0.46
N SER A 129 28.37 -2.72 1.19
CA SER A 129 27.61 -3.59 2.06
C SER A 129 26.48 -4.26 1.29
N LEU A 130 26.39 -5.60 1.41
CA LEU A 130 25.28 -6.40 0.92
C LEU A 130 24.56 -7.05 2.11
N THR A 131 23.26 -6.82 2.20
CA THR A 131 22.39 -7.50 3.16
C THR A 131 21.42 -8.38 2.40
N THR A 132 21.35 -9.66 2.75
CA THR A 132 20.38 -10.61 2.19
C THR A 132 19.34 -10.92 3.25
N THR A 133 18.07 -10.77 2.89
CA THR A 133 16.92 -11.09 3.75
C THR A 133 16.18 -12.29 3.19
N LEU A 134 15.93 -13.31 4.01
CA LEU A 134 15.16 -14.49 3.66
C LEU A 134 13.82 -14.48 4.44
N TYR A 135 12.74 -14.89 3.77
CA TYR A 135 11.42 -15.06 4.38
C TYR A 135 11.07 -16.54 4.53
N THR A 136 10.69 -16.96 5.76
CA THR A 136 10.40 -18.35 6.06
C THR A 136 9.12 -18.48 6.95
N PRO A 137 8.07 -19.19 6.53
CA PRO A 137 7.86 -19.58 5.14
C PRO A 137 7.72 -18.35 4.23
N PRO A 138 7.94 -18.47 2.91
CA PRO A 138 7.70 -17.36 1.98
C PRO A 138 6.25 -16.88 2.10
N PRO A 139 5.99 -15.58 2.44
CA PRO A 139 4.64 -15.07 2.54
C PRO A 139 3.94 -15.09 1.19
N ALA A 140 2.71 -15.61 1.18
CA ALA A 140 1.86 -15.74 0.02
C ALA A 140 0.60 -14.89 0.21
N THR A 141 0.39 -13.93 -0.68
CA THR A 141 -0.72 -12.98 -0.64
C THR A 141 -1.68 -13.28 -1.78
N PRO A 142 -2.98 -13.56 -1.52
CA PRO A 142 -3.98 -13.71 -2.58
C PRO A 142 -4.11 -12.44 -3.42
N LEU A 143 -4.31 -12.60 -4.73
CA LEU A 143 -4.46 -11.48 -5.67
C LEU A 143 -5.91 -11.06 -5.91
N ASP A 144 -6.89 -11.86 -5.44
CA ASP A 144 -8.33 -11.70 -5.73
C ASP A 144 -9.17 -11.38 -4.49
N LEU A 145 -8.64 -10.58 -3.58
CA LEU A 145 -9.35 -10.17 -2.38
C LEU A 145 -10.66 -9.44 -2.72
N GLN A 146 -11.70 -9.72 -1.92
CA GLN A 146 -12.97 -8.99 -1.99
C GLN A 146 -12.90 -7.72 -1.13
N PRO A 147 -13.66 -6.67 -1.45
CA PRO A 147 -13.70 -5.45 -0.65
C PRO A 147 -14.03 -5.72 0.82
N GLY A 148 -13.27 -5.09 1.70
CA GLY A 148 -13.32 -5.32 3.13
C GLY A 148 -12.59 -6.57 3.61
N GLN A 149 -12.14 -7.43 2.71
CA GLN A 149 -11.42 -8.64 3.08
C GLN A 149 -10.03 -8.30 3.61
N THR A 150 -9.67 -8.97 4.72
CA THR A 150 -8.35 -8.90 5.34
C THR A 150 -7.71 -10.28 5.36
N VAL A 151 -6.45 -10.35 4.96
CA VAL A 151 -5.61 -11.54 5.12
C VAL A 151 -4.50 -11.24 6.11
N SER A 152 -4.16 -12.25 6.93
CA SER A 152 -3.07 -12.15 7.90
C SER A 152 -2.03 -13.23 7.62
N ILE A 153 -0.80 -12.80 7.41
CA ILE A 153 0.32 -13.65 7.03
C ILE A 153 1.40 -13.53 8.11
N ARG A 154 1.96 -14.67 8.52
CA ARG A 154 3.06 -14.71 9.51
C ARG A 154 4.25 -15.40 8.90
N TYR A 155 5.42 -14.83 9.11
CA TYR A 155 6.68 -15.39 8.65
C TYR A 155 7.84 -14.90 9.50
N LYS A 156 8.98 -15.57 9.38
CA LYS A 156 10.26 -15.11 9.92
C LYS A 156 11.03 -14.40 8.81
N SER A 157 11.62 -13.26 9.14
CA SER A 157 12.54 -12.52 8.29
C SER A 157 13.93 -12.66 8.90
N GLN A 158 14.88 -13.18 8.12
CA GLN A 158 16.28 -13.34 8.54
C GLN A 158 17.18 -12.50 7.65
N ALA A 159 17.76 -11.45 8.20
CA ALA A 159 18.69 -10.55 7.52
C ALA A 159 20.13 -10.92 7.85
N SER A 160 20.96 -11.14 6.83
CA SER A 160 22.37 -11.50 6.95
C SER A 160 23.24 -10.48 6.24
N SER A 161 24.25 -9.96 6.92
CA SER A 161 25.24 -9.03 6.38
C SER A 161 26.58 -9.20 7.10
N GLY A 162 27.68 -9.25 6.36
CA GLY A 162 29.02 -9.35 6.96
C GLY A 162 29.22 -10.55 7.91
N GLY A 163 28.53 -11.67 7.69
CA GLY A 163 28.59 -12.85 8.55
C GLY A 163 27.69 -12.79 9.80
N VAL A 164 26.98 -11.69 10.03
CA VAL A 164 26.01 -11.54 11.12
C VAL A 164 24.61 -11.79 10.58
N THR A 165 23.80 -12.57 11.32
CA THR A 165 22.39 -12.84 10.99
C THR A 165 21.50 -12.40 12.14
N VAL A 166 20.44 -11.64 11.80
CA VAL A 166 19.42 -11.18 12.74
C VAL A 166 18.05 -11.67 12.26
N GLY A 167 17.28 -12.23 13.19
CA GLY A 167 15.94 -12.76 12.91
C GLY A 167 14.82 -11.91 13.51
N PHE A 168 13.74 -11.76 12.74
CA PHE A 168 12.52 -11.07 13.17
C PHE A 168 11.31 -11.96 12.93
N GLU A 169 10.34 -11.89 13.83
CA GLU A 169 9.00 -12.40 13.60
C GLU A 169 8.15 -11.28 12.99
N VAL A 170 7.51 -11.58 11.89
CA VAL A 170 6.69 -10.62 11.15
C VAL A 170 5.26 -11.13 11.07
N THR A 171 4.31 -10.24 11.38
CA THR A 171 2.89 -10.42 11.08
C THR A 171 2.48 -9.29 10.17
N GLU A 172 1.98 -9.63 9.00
CA GLU A 172 1.47 -8.69 8.00
C GLU A 172 -0.03 -8.89 7.84
N LYS A 173 -0.80 -7.79 7.91
CA LYS A 173 -2.23 -7.79 7.63
C LYS A 173 -2.48 -6.90 6.44
N LEU A 174 -3.00 -7.48 5.38
CA LEU A 174 -3.40 -6.76 4.18
C LEU A 174 -4.92 -6.69 4.11
N THR A 175 -5.46 -5.48 4.08
CA THR A 175 -6.89 -5.22 3.88
C THR A 175 -7.12 -4.56 2.54
N TYR A 176 -7.96 -5.16 1.72
CA TYR A 176 -8.44 -4.55 0.50
C TYR A 176 -9.75 -3.80 0.78
N HIS A 177 -9.78 -2.48 0.56
CA HIS A 177 -10.95 -1.64 0.83
C HIS A 177 -11.93 -1.56 -0.33
N GLY A 178 -11.55 -2.03 -1.50
CA GLY A 178 -12.32 -1.87 -2.73
C GLY A 178 -11.70 -0.83 -3.67
N ARG A 179 -12.48 -0.42 -4.66
CA ARG A 179 -12.07 0.56 -5.65
C ARG A 179 -12.57 1.94 -5.29
N GLU A 180 -11.77 2.94 -5.58
CA GLU A 180 -12.15 4.35 -5.49
C GLU A 180 -11.42 5.17 -6.55
N THR A 181 -12.05 6.26 -6.97
CA THR A 181 -11.43 7.22 -7.89
C THR A 181 -10.63 8.24 -7.09
N ILE A 182 -9.35 8.38 -7.42
CA ILE A 182 -8.49 9.41 -6.85
C ILE A 182 -7.91 10.32 -7.91
N LYS A 183 -7.62 11.55 -7.51
CA LYS A 183 -6.88 12.53 -8.31
C LYS A 183 -5.47 12.65 -7.76
N THR A 184 -4.48 12.52 -8.62
CA THR A 184 -3.05 12.65 -8.32
C THR A 184 -2.40 13.60 -9.32
N PRO A 185 -1.14 13.99 -9.16
CA PRO A 185 -0.41 14.75 -10.17
C PRO A 185 -0.29 14.06 -11.54
N LEU A 186 -0.35 12.71 -11.58
CA LEU A 186 -0.36 11.94 -12.84
C LEU A 186 -1.70 12.00 -13.59
N GLY A 187 -2.80 12.34 -12.90
CA GLY A 187 -4.16 12.33 -13.46
C GLY A 187 -5.20 11.81 -12.49
N THR A 188 -6.36 11.46 -13.04
CA THR A 188 -7.48 10.85 -12.30
C THR A 188 -7.57 9.37 -12.65
N PHE A 189 -7.62 8.50 -11.65
CA PHE A 189 -7.59 7.05 -11.83
C PHE A 189 -8.64 6.37 -10.96
N GLU A 190 -9.29 5.34 -11.49
CA GLU A 190 -9.91 4.31 -10.66
C GLU A 190 -8.79 3.46 -10.08
N THR A 191 -8.79 3.29 -8.76
CA THR A 191 -7.70 2.62 -8.03
C THR A 191 -8.24 1.62 -7.04
N CYS A 192 -7.44 0.59 -6.75
CA CYS A 192 -7.60 -0.26 -5.59
C CYS A 192 -6.92 0.38 -4.39
N ARG A 193 -7.63 0.50 -3.26
CA ARG A 193 -7.04 0.92 -2.01
C ARG A 193 -6.75 -0.27 -1.12
N PHE A 194 -5.52 -0.34 -0.65
CA PHE A 194 -5.08 -1.33 0.33
C PHE A 194 -4.53 -0.66 1.58
N THR A 195 -4.75 -1.29 2.73
CA THR A 195 -3.98 -1.01 3.95
C THR A 195 -3.10 -2.20 4.25
N ASN A 196 -1.81 -1.96 4.40
CA ASN A 196 -0.85 -2.94 4.88
C ASN A 196 -0.40 -2.56 6.30
N GLU A 197 -0.68 -3.44 7.26
CA GLU A 197 -0.27 -3.32 8.65
C GLU A 197 0.83 -4.36 8.91
N ILE A 198 2.05 -3.91 9.15
CA ILE A 198 3.21 -4.76 9.41
C ILE A 198 3.58 -4.60 10.88
N SER A 199 3.64 -5.72 11.58
CA SER A 199 4.12 -5.80 12.96
C SER A 199 5.33 -6.69 13.00
N SER A 200 6.48 -6.18 13.43
CA SER A 200 7.74 -6.91 13.47
C SER A 200 8.46 -6.70 14.80
N GLY A 201 9.13 -7.73 15.26
CA GLY A 201 9.96 -7.68 16.46
C GLY A 201 11.01 -8.79 16.44
N PRO A 202 12.06 -8.67 17.28
CA PRO A 202 13.10 -9.70 17.39
C PRO A 202 12.50 -11.08 17.68
N ALA A 203 13.06 -12.11 17.09
CA ALA A 203 12.64 -13.50 17.32
C ALA A 203 12.85 -13.95 18.77
N SER A 204 13.73 -13.27 19.54
CA SER A 204 13.94 -13.48 20.97
C SER A 204 12.74 -13.05 21.83
N GLY A 205 11.85 -12.20 21.31
CA GLY A 205 10.68 -11.71 22.05
C GLY A 205 10.96 -10.66 23.14
N GLU A 206 12.22 -10.26 23.32
CA GLU A 206 12.64 -9.35 24.41
C GLU A 206 12.26 -7.88 24.20
N GLN A 207 11.86 -7.51 22.99
CA GLN A 207 11.47 -6.12 22.67
C GLN A 207 10.04 -6.05 22.12
N PRO A 208 9.34 -4.94 22.38
CA PRO A 208 8.01 -4.74 21.81
C PRO A 208 8.06 -4.73 20.29
N LYS A 209 7.04 -5.35 19.67
CA LYS A 209 6.90 -5.33 18.21
C LYS A 209 6.65 -3.90 17.72
N GLN A 210 7.40 -3.49 16.72
CA GLN A 210 7.14 -2.26 16.00
C GLN A 210 5.98 -2.49 15.03
N LYS A 211 5.10 -1.50 14.93
CA LYS A 211 3.96 -1.55 14.03
C LYS A 211 4.02 -0.38 13.04
N VAL A 212 3.90 -0.71 11.78
CA VAL A 212 3.80 0.26 10.67
C VAL A 212 2.52 0.00 9.91
N VAL A 213 1.79 1.06 9.58
CA VAL A 213 0.56 1.00 8.78
C VAL A 213 0.75 1.89 7.56
N VAL A 214 0.57 1.32 6.38
CA VAL A 214 0.69 2.05 5.10
C VAL A 214 -0.55 1.79 4.26
N GLN A 215 -1.10 2.84 3.67
CA GLN A 215 -2.15 2.74 2.66
C GLN A 215 -1.55 2.99 1.28
N ASN A 216 -2.00 2.24 0.29
CA ASN A 216 -1.52 2.34 -1.08
C ASN A 216 -2.68 2.33 -2.06
N TRP A 217 -2.50 3.04 -3.18
CA TRP A 217 -3.46 3.13 -4.28
C TRP A 217 -2.81 2.69 -5.59
N PHE A 218 -3.43 1.71 -6.21
CA PHE A 218 -2.95 1.09 -7.45
C PHE A 218 -4.00 1.26 -8.55
N PRO A 219 -3.71 1.91 -9.68
CA PRO A 219 -4.62 1.96 -10.83
C PRO A 219 -5.04 0.57 -11.29
N VAL A 220 -6.33 0.42 -11.63
CA VAL A 220 -6.91 -0.85 -12.10
C VAL A 220 -6.73 -1.06 -13.60
N GLU A 221 -6.40 0.00 -14.33
CA GLU A 221 -6.25 -0.01 -15.79
C GLU A 221 -5.23 1.03 -16.27
N GLY A 222 -5.01 1.03 -17.57
CA GLY A 222 -4.10 1.98 -18.24
C GLY A 222 -2.62 1.60 -18.06
N PRO A 223 -1.71 2.52 -18.45
CA PRO A 223 -0.28 2.25 -18.49
C PRO A 223 0.37 2.10 -17.12
N TYR A 224 -0.31 2.52 -16.05
CA TYR A 224 0.20 2.46 -14.68
C TYR A 224 -0.51 1.41 -13.83
N ARG A 225 -1.27 0.50 -14.46
CA ARG A 225 -1.95 -0.58 -13.76
C ARG A 225 -0.99 -1.33 -12.84
N GLY A 226 -1.41 -1.56 -11.60
CA GLY A 226 -0.62 -2.33 -10.61
C GLY A 226 0.51 -1.54 -9.95
N GLN A 227 0.80 -0.31 -10.38
CA GLN A 227 1.84 0.53 -9.78
C GLN A 227 1.26 1.37 -8.62
N SER A 228 1.98 1.47 -7.50
CA SER A 228 1.56 2.36 -6.41
C SER A 228 1.79 3.82 -6.82
N ILE A 229 0.71 4.56 -7.08
CA ILE A 229 0.77 5.98 -7.49
C ILE A 229 0.59 6.95 -6.33
N ARG A 230 0.10 6.46 -5.20
CA ARG A 230 -0.02 7.20 -3.93
C ARG A 230 0.16 6.24 -2.77
N SER A 231 0.88 6.69 -1.76
CA SER A 231 0.96 5.99 -0.47
C SER A 231 0.83 6.97 0.69
N VAL A 232 0.24 6.49 1.80
CA VAL A 232 0.09 7.24 3.04
C VAL A 232 0.56 6.36 4.18
N GLY A 233 1.46 6.86 5.01
CA GLY A 233 2.01 6.12 6.14
C GLY A 233 2.57 7.04 7.20
N PRO A 234 3.17 6.50 8.27
CA PRO A 234 3.79 7.32 9.30
C PRO A 234 5.02 8.05 8.75
N SER A 235 5.16 9.30 9.11
CA SER A 235 6.45 9.98 9.00
C SER A 235 7.35 9.55 10.17
N GLY A 236 8.65 9.73 10.04
CA GLY A 236 9.57 9.53 11.17
C GLY A 236 9.28 10.46 12.36
N THR A 237 8.44 11.48 12.18
CA THR A 237 8.02 12.43 13.23
C THR A 237 6.68 11.96 13.81
N GLN A 238 6.62 11.83 15.13
CA GLN A 238 5.44 11.33 15.83
C GLN A 238 4.19 12.18 15.51
N GLY A 239 3.11 11.51 15.10
CA GLY A 239 1.81 12.11 14.82
C GLY A 239 1.66 12.78 13.45
N GLN A 240 2.67 12.72 12.58
CA GLN A 240 2.55 13.22 11.21
C GLN A 240 2.36 12.08 10.21
N GLU A 241 1.47 12.28 9.25
CA GLU A 241 1.33 11.40 8.09
C GLU A 241 2.21 11.88 6.94
N ARG A 242 2.93 10.96 6.35
CA ARG A 242 3.67 11.16 5.12
C ARG A 242 2.82 10.68 3.96
N ILE A 243 2.50 11.59 3.04
CA ILE A 243 1.81 11.29 1.79
C ILE A 243 2.84 11.36 0.68
N VAL A 244 3.02 10.27 -0.04
CA VAL A 244 3.90 10.19 -1.19
C VAL A 244 3.04 10.01 -2.44
N GLU A 245 3.22 10.88 -3.42
CA GLU A 245 2.53 10.82 -4.71
C GLU A 245 3.54 10.78 -5.85
N VAL A 246 3.27 9.91 -6.80
CA VAL A 246 4.04 9.87 -8.05
C VAL A 246 3.64 11.06 -8.90
N VAL A 247 4.63 11.84 -9.34
CA VAL A 247 4.44 13.06 -10.15
C VAL A 247 4.77 12.83 -11.62
N LYS A 248 5.57 11.80 -11.91
CA LYS A 248 5.94 11.37 -13.26
C LYS A 248 6.21 9.88 -13.25
N MET A 249 5.79 9.17 -14.30
CA MET A 249 6.05 7.75 -14.45
C MET A 249 6.20 7.39 -15.93
N ARG A 250 7.17 6.52 -16.20
CA ARG A 250 7.38 5.84 -17.46
C ARG A 250 7.32 4.34 -17.20
N TYR A 251 6.44 3.66 -17.91
CA TYR A 251 6.26 2.22 -17.85
C TYR A 251 6.56 1.61 -19.21
N GLU A 252 7.49 0.69 -19.27
CA GLU A 252 7.92 0.03 -20.50
C GLU A 252 7.97 -1.48 -20.27
N THR A 253 7.36 -2.22 -21.17
CA THR A 253 7.53 -3.67 -21.28
C THR A 253 8.39 -3.96 -22.50
N ARG A 254 9.27 -4.94 -22.42
CA ARG A 254 9.89 -5.46 -23.63
C ARG A 254 8.78 -6.14 -24.44
N ALA A 255 8.49 -5.59 -25.63
CA ALA A 255 7.71 -6.32 -26.61
C ALA A 255 8.50 -7.60 -26.97
N ASN A 256 7.87 -8.76 -26.77
CA ASN A 256 8.39 -10.03 -27.28
C ASN A 256 8.33 -10.06 -28.80
#